data_b4b0f722b25ba21b399bd523d75edf55
#
_entry.id   b4b0f722b25ba21b399bd523d75edf55
#
_cell.length_a   1.000
_cell.length_b   1.000
_cell.length_c   1.000
_cell.angle_alpha   90.00
_cell.angle_beta   90.00
_cell.angle_gamma   90.00
#
_symmetry.space_group_name_H-M   'P 1'
#
loop_
_entity.id
_entity.type
_entity.pdbx_description
1 polymer ?
#
loop_
_entity_poly.entity_id
_entity_poly.type
_entity_poly.pdbx_seq_one_letter_code
_entity_poly.pdbx_strand_id
1 'polypeptide(L)'
;MIPLSGDLPKSKGIKSENVESVNVTKGTSTLKRGFAHMLKNGVVMDVTTVEQAQIAEEAGAVSVMVLDKLPSDVRKAGGVARTASLRVIQEIMDSVTIPVMAKCRIGHVYEAKVLAEANVDMVDESEVLTLSLIHI
;
A
#
# COMPACT_ATOMS: atom_id res chain seq x y z
N MET A 1 36.35 -3.90 34.70
CA MET A 1 35.72 -5.22 34.82
C MET A 1 34.33 -5.01 35.40
N ILE A 2 33.30 -4.95 34.55
CA ILE A 2 31.90 -4.72 34.92
C ILE A 2 31.16 -6.03 34.64
N PRO A 3 30.44 -6.64 35.60
CA PRO A 3 29.74 -7.90 35.38
C PRO A 3 28.45 -7.69 34.62
N LEU A 4 28.33 -8.37 33.47
CA LEU A 4 27.11 -8.59 32.73
C LEU A 4 26.29 -9.69 33.40
N SER A 5 25.37 -9.34 34.28
CA SER A 5 24.26 -10.22 34.66
C SER A 5 23.07 -9.38 35.11
N GLY A 6 22.20 -9.08 34.21
CA GLY A 6 20.89 -8.51 34.45
C GLY A 6 19.84 -9.40 33.83
N ASP A 7 19.08 -10.13 34.64
CA ASP A 7 17.99 -11.00 34.26
C ASP A 7 16.93 -10.22 33.45
N LEU A 8 16.69 -10.64 32.24
CA LEU A 8 15.56 -10.22 31.44
C LEU A 8 14.26 -10.77 32.04
N PRO A 9 13.23 -9.96 32.24
CA PRO A 9 11.96 -10.46 32.74
C PRO A 9 11.34 -11.43 31.73
N LYS A 10 11.03 -12.63 32.18
CA LYS A 10 10.31 -13.66 31.42
C LYS A 10 8.96 -13.12 30.99
N SER A 11 8.74 -13.02 29.68
CA SER A 11 7.46 -12.70 29.11
C SER A 11 6.43 -13.77 29.52
N LYS A 12 5.40 -13.35 30.25
CA LYS A 12 4.23 -14.19 30.53
C LYS A 12 3.60 -14.60 29.19
N GLY A 13 3.56 -15.89 28.95
CA GLY A 13 2.93 -16.46 27.76
C GLY A 13 1.49 -16.00 27.64
N ILE A 14 1.21 -15.31 26.53
CA ILE A 14 -0.14 -15.07 26.05
C ILE A 14 -0.64 -16.43 25.61
N LYS A 15 -1.66 -16.95 26.28
CA LYS A 15 -2.36 -18.18 25.88
C LYS A 15 -2.89 -17.93 24.45
N SER A 16 -2.52 -18.80 23.54
CA SER A 16 -3.07 -18.89 22.19
C SER A 16 -4.54 -19.30 22.30
N GLU A 17 -5.42 -18.32 22.44
CA GLU A 17 -6.83 -18.55 22.15
C GLU A 17 -6.97 -18.68 20.64
N ASN A 18 -7.69 -19.72 20.23
CA ASN A 18 -7.96 -20.13 18.87
C ASN A 18 -8.22 -18.96 17.92
N VAL A 19 -7.21 -18.51 17.21
CA VAL A 19 -7.40 -17.76 15.99
C VAL A 19 -7.81 -18.80 14.96
N GLU A 20 -9.11 -18.95 14.75
CA GLU A 20 -9.61 -19.63 13.55
C GLU A 20 -8.88 -18.96 12.37
N SER A 21 -8.07 -19.73 11.68
CA SER A 21 -7.42 -19.29 10.46
C SER A 21 -8.52 -18.97 9.45
N VAL A 22 -8.88 -17.69 9.37
CA VAL A 22 -9.70 -17.20 8.27
C VAL A 22 -8.90 -17.50 7.01
N ASN A 23 -9.32 -18.52 6.28
CA ASN A 23 -8.78 -18.85 4.97
C ASN A 23 -9.16 -17.68 4.04
N VAL A 24 -8.37 -16.63 4.05
CA VAL A 24 -8.50 -15.54 3.10
C VAL A 24 -8.11 -16.10 1.74
N THR A 25 -9.12 -16.42 0.94
CA THR A 25 -8.93 -16.88 -0.44
C THR A 25 -8.44 -15.67 -1.23
N LYS A 26 -7.11 -15.47 -1.22
CA LYS A 26 -6.46 -14.36 -1.91
C LYS A 26 -6.78 -14.46 -3.41
N GLY A 27 -7.34 -13.39 -3.97
CA GLY A 27 -7.30 -13.11 -5.39
C GLY A 27 -8.18 -13.94 -6.30
N THR A 28 -9.38 -14.37 -5.87
CA THR A 28 -10.33 -15.01 -6.78
C THR A 28 -10.71 -14.08 -7.94
N SER A 29 -11.02 -14.66 -9.12
CA SER A 29 -11.50 -13.88 -10.28
C SER A 29 -12.74 -13.05 -9.97
N THR A 30 -13.62 -13.54 -9.10
CA THR A 30 -14.82 -12.83 -8.65
C THR A 30 -14.47 -11.60 -7.84
N LEU A 31 -13.53 -11.70 -6.91
CA LEU A 31 -13.07 -10.57 -6.10
C LEU A 31 -12.42 -9.50 -6.98
N LYS A 32 -11.52 -9.89 -7.89
CA LYS A 32 -10.85 -8.96 -8.83
C LYS A 32 -11.84 -8.20 -9.71
N ARG A 33 -12.85 -8.88 -10.21
CA ARG A 33 -13.93 -8.24 -10.98
C ARG A 33 -14.79 -7.32 -10.13
N GLY A 34 -15.06 -7.68 -8.88
CA GLY A 34 -15.78 -6.86 -7.92
C GLY A 34 -15.09 -5.51 -7.69
N PHE A 35 -13.79 -5.49 -7.46
CA PHE A 35 -13.01 -4.26 -7.36
C PHE A 35 -13.09 -3.40 -8.62
N ALA A 36 -12.93 -3.99 -9.82
CA ALA A 36 -13.03 -3.26 -11.07
C ALA A 36 -14.44 -2.64 -11.26
N HIS A 37 -15.49 -3.34 -10.88
CA HIS A 37 -16.85 -2.82 -10.93
C HIS A 37 -17.09 -1.68 -9.95
N MET A 38 -16.52 -1.75 -8.76
CA MET A 38 -16.64 -0.72 -7.74
C MET A 38 -15.99 0.60 -8.16
N LEU A 39 -14.89 0.54 -8.91
CA LEU A 39 -14.21 1.72 -9.44
C LEU A 39 -14.95 2.39 -10.60
N LYS A 40 -15.89 1.68 -11.24
CA LYS A 40 -16.61 2.19 -12.40
C LYS A 40 -17.43 3.44 -12.07
N ASN A 41 -17.20 4.49 -12.86
CA ASN A 41 -17.82 5.82 -12.69
C ASN A 41 -17.45 6.53 -11.37
N GLY A 42 -16.45 6.03 -10.65
CA GLY A 42 -15.90 6.67 -9.46
C GLY A 42 -14.61 7.43 -9.76
N VAL A 43 -14.12 8.14 -8.74
CA VAL A 43 -12.85 8.85 -8.78
C VAL A 43 -11.85 8.11 -7.91
N VAL A 44 -10.65 7.85 -8.43
CA VAL A 44 -9.49 7.38 -7.69
C VAL A 44 -8.57 8.58 -7.50
N MET A 45 -8.21 8.89 -6.25
CA MET A 45 -7.38 10.05 -5.92
C MET A 45 -5.96 9.63 -5.58
N ASP A 46 -4.98 10.27 -6.22
CA ASP A 46 -3.56 10.15 -5.88
C ASP A 46 -3.28 10.91 -4.57
N VAL A 47 -2.70 10.22 -3.60
CA VAL A 47 -2.40 10.76 -2.27
C VAL A 47 -0.98 10.40 -1.84
N THR A 48 -0.37 11.27 -1.04
CA THR A 48 0.97 11.07 -0.49
C THR A 48 1.00 11.11 1.04
N THR A 49 -0.10 11.55 1.66
CA THR A 49 -0.24 11.66 3.13
C THR A 49 -1.60 11.14 3.59
N VAL A 50 -1.69 10.85 4.90
CA VAL A 50 -2.93 10.42 5.57
C VAL A 50 -4.03 11.47 5.44
N GLU A 51 -3.69 12.74 5.65
CA GLU A 51 -4.65 13.84 5.58
C GLU A 51 -5.28 13.96 4.19
N GLN A 52 -4.46 13.79 3.14
CA GLN A 52 -4.98 13.81 1.76
C GLN A 52 -5.92 12.63 1.50
N ALA A 53 -5.62 11.45 2.06
CA ALA A 53 -6.46 10.27 1.91
C ALA A 53 -7.82 10.46 2.60
N GLN A 54 -7.85 11.02 3.79
CA GLN A 54 -9.08 11.33 4.51
C GLN A 54 -9.93 12.37 3.78
N ILE A 55 -9.32 13.45 3.27
CA ILE A 55 -10.01 14.46 2.46
C ILE A 55 -10.58 13.84 1.19
N ALA A 56 -9.85 12.93 0.54
CA ALA A 56 -10.32 12.25 -0.66
C ALA A 56 -11.53 11.36 -0.36
N GLU A 57 -11.52 10.62 0.75
CA GLU A 57 -12.64 9.80 1.19
C GLU A 57 -13.87 10.66 1.52
N GLU A 58 -13.70 11.75 2.27
CA GLU A 58 -14.78 12.69 2.60
C GLU A 58 -15.37 13.36 1.35
N ALA A 59 -14.55 13.61 0.34
CA ALA A 59 -14.99 14.14 -0.95
C ALA A 59 -15.70 13.11 -1.84
N GLY A 60 -15.77 11.84 -1.41
CA GLY A 60 -16.48 10.77 -2.12
C GLY A 60 -15.63 10.00 -3.14
N ALA A 61 -14.31 9.99 -3.00
CA ALA A 61 -13.45 9.10 -3.78
C ALA A 61 -13.82 7.63 -3.51
N VAL A 62 -13.79 6.79 -4.52
CA VAL A 62 -14.09 5.35 -4.39
C VAL A 62 -12.85 4.54 -4.02
N SER A 63 -11.67 5.11 -4.19
CA SER A 63 -10.39 4.52 -3.82
C SER A 63 -9.32 5.61 -3.77
N VAL A 64 -8.25 5.36 -3.05
CA VAL A 64 -7.04 6.19 -3.07
C VAL A 64 -5.86 5.41 -3.62
N MET A 65 -4.97 6.11 -4.33
CA MET A 65 -3.71 5.60 -4.84
C MET A 65 -2.55 6.21 -4.06
N VAL A 66 -1.81 5.39 -3.33
CA VAL A 66 -0.70 5.88 -2.50
C VAL A 66 0.57 6.01 -3.34
N LEU A 67 1.13 7.20 -3.34
CA LEU A 67 2.35 7.55 -4.06
C LEU A 67 3.44 8.04 -3.10
N ASP A 68 4.70 7.82 -3.47
CA ASP A 68 5.84 8.48 -2.80
C ASP A 68 5.87 9.99 -3.14
N LYS A 69 5.63 10.32 -4.41
CA LYS A 69 5.56 11.69 -4.94
C LYS A 69 4.50 11.77 -6.02
N LEU A 70 3.86 12.91 -6.14
CA LEU A 70 2.94 13.17 -7.25
C LEU A 70 3.69 13.19 -8.59
N PRO A 71 3.06 12.77 -9.70
CA PRO A 71 3.70 12.76 -11.03
C PRO A 71 4.27 14.12 -11.44
N SER A 72 3.62 15.21 -11.05
CA SER A 72 4.11 16.57 -11.29
C SER A 72 5.43 16.88 -10.58
N ASP A 73 5.59 16.38 -9.35
CA ASP A 73 6.79 16.61 -8.54
C ASP A 73 7.96 15.74 -9.03
N VAL A 74 7.67 14.52 -9.48
CA VAL A 74 8.66 13.65 -10.14
C VAL A 74 9.21 14.33 -11.39
N ARG A 75 8.34 14.90 -12.23
CA ARG A 75 8.77 15.63 -13.45
C ARG A 75 9.62 16.87 -13.14
N LYS A 76 9.28 17.61 -12.07
CA LYS A 76 10.07 18.79 -11.65
C LYS A 76 11.43 18.42 -11.08
N ALA A 77 11.50 17.34 -10.30
CA ALA A 77 12.72 16.91 -9.64
C ALA A 77 13.71 16.21 -10.61
N GLY A 78 13.23 15.72 -11.74
CA GLY A 78 13.97 14.84 -12.63
C GLY A 78 14.24 13.48 -11.99
N GLY A 79 14.14 12.42 -12.75
CA GLY A 79 14.37 11.05 -12.26
C GLY A 79 13.12 10.20 -12.18
N VAL A 80 13.18 9.14 -11.40
CA VAL A 80 12.13 8.12 -11.27
C VAL A 80 11.61 8.10 -9.83
N ALA A 81 10.31 8.10 -9.65
CA ALA A 81 9.70 7.86 -8.36
C ALA A 81 9.91 6.41 -7.91
N ARG A 82 9.90 6.19 -6.62
CA ARG A 82 9.91 4.85 -6.01
C ARG A 82 8.51 4.48 -5.56
N THR A 83 8.30 3.21 -5.27
CA THR A 83 7.16 2.75 -4.50
C THR A 83 7.11 3.50 -3.16
N ALA A 84 5.92 3.91 -2.75
CA ALA A 84 5.73 4.56 -1.44
C ALA A 84 6.25 3.67 -0.30
N SER A 85 6.68 4.27 0.80
CA SER A 85 7.16 3.49 1.94
C SER A 85 6.02 2.67 2.54
N LEU A 86 6.31 1.43 2.94
CA LEU A 86 5.31 0.54 3.55
C LEU A 86 4.66 1.16 4.79
N ARG A 87 5.41 1.96 5.54
CA ARG A 87 4.87 2.66 6.71
C ARG A 87 3.75 3.64 6.31
N VAL A 88 3.97 4.46 5.30
CA VAL A 88 2.96 5.43 4.82
C VAL A 88 1.75 4.69 4.25
N ILE A 89 1.97 3.62 3.50
CA ILE A 89 0.88 2.78 2.98
C ILE A 89 0.03 2.24 4.13
N GLN A 90 0.66 1.68 5.17
CA GLN A 90 -0.04 1.13 6.33
C GLN A 90 -0.80 2.22 7.11
N GLU A 91 -0.16 3.36 7.38
CA GLU A 91 -0.80 4.51 8.04
C GLU A 91 -2.06 4.98 7.29
N ILE A 92 -2.01 5.01 5.96
CA ILE A 92 -3.16 5.36 5.12
C ILE A 92 -4.23 4.27 5.18
N MET A 93 -3.86 2.98 5.04
CA MET A 93 -4.80 1.86 5.14
C MET A 93 -5.55 1.84 6.47
N ASP A 94 -4.88 2.20 7.56
CA ASP A 94 -5.48 2.25 8.89
C ASP A 94 -6.38 3.49 9.09
N SER A 95 -6.28 4.51 8.23
CA SER A 95 -6.96 5.80 8.39
C SER A 95 -8.21 5.97 7.52
N VAL A 96 -8.38 5.16 6.46
CA VAL A 96 -9.52 5.24 5.54
C VAL A 96 -10.26 3.92 5.45
N THR A 97 -11.52 3.96 5.04
CA THR A 97 -12.37 2.78 4.86
C THR A 97 -12.51 2.36 3.40
N ILE A 98 -12.16 3.24 2.48
CA ILE A 98 -12.16 2.95 1.05
C ILE A 98 -10.90 2.16 0.65
N PRO A 99 -10.94 1.37 -0.44
CA PRO A 99 -9.81 0.61 -0.91
C PRO A 99 -8.57 1.44 -1.18
N VAL A 100 -7.42 0.88 -0.83
CA VAL A 100 -6.10 1.50 -1.02
C VAL A 100 -5.33 0.78 -2.11
N MET A 101 -4.93 1.53 -3.11
CA MET A 101 -4.02 1.09 -4.16
C MET A 101 -2.59 1.55 -3.85
N ALA A 102 -1.60 0.77 -4.27
CA ALA A 102 -0.21 1.19 -4.24
C ALA A 102 0.45 0.92 -5.60
N LYS A 103 1.37 1.80 -5.98
CA LYS A 103 2.10 1.68 -7.25
C LYS A 103 3.40 0.93 -7.08
N CYS A 104 3.69 0.03 -8.02
CA CYS A 104 5.01 -0.55 -8.22
C CYS A 104 5.53 -0.22 -9.62
N ARG A 105 6.84 -0.38 -9.82
CA ARG A 105 7.46 -0.19 -11.13
C ARG A 105 7.12 -1.36 -12.06
N ILE A 106 6.91 -1.06 -13.33
CA ILE A 106 6.62 -2.08 -14.34
C ILE A 106 7.74 -3.13 -14.36
N GLY A 107 7.36 -4.41 -14.30
CA GLY A 107 8.27 -5.55 -14.30
C GLY A 107 8.98 -5.83 -12.97
N HIS A 108 8.77 -5.04 -11.93
CA HIS A 108 9.33 -5.24 -10.61
C HIS A 108 8.46 -6.18 -9.75
N VAL A 109 8.48 -7.46 -10.08
CA VAL A 109 7.66 -8.50 -9.43
C VAL A 109 7.86 -8.54 -7.91
N TYR A 110 9.06 -8.25 -7.42
CA TYR A 110 9.32 -8.24 -5.98
C TYR A 110 8.64 -7.07 -5.26
N GLU A 111 8.57 -5.89 -5.86
CA GLU A 111 7.79 -4.78 -5.30
C GLU A 111 6.31 -5.16 -5.21
N ALA A 112 5.73 -5.72 -6.27
CA ALA A 112 4.36 -6.19 -6.27
C ALA A 112 4.10 -7.24 -5.18
N LYS A 113 5.03 -8.18 -4.96
CA LYS A 113 4.93 -9.17 -3.88
C LYS A 113 4.97 -8.53 -2.49
N VAL A 114 5.86 -7.57 -2.28
CA VAL A 114 5.96 -6.85 -1.01
C VAL A 114 4.66 -6.08 -0.72
N LEU A 115 4.07 -5.41 -1.72
CA LEU A 115 2.79 -4.73 -1.58
C LEU A 115 1.64 -5.71 -1.31
N ALA A 116 1.65 -6.87 -1.96
CA ALA A 116 0.66 -7.91 -1.69
C ALA A 116 0.77 -8.47 -0.27
N GLU A 117 1.99 -8.64 0.27
CA GLU A 117 2.20 -9.06 1.67
C GLU A 117 1.84 -7.95 2.67
N ALA A 118 1.91 -6.68 2.27
CA ALA A 118 1.41 -5.55 3.04
C ALA A 118 -0.13 -5.45 3.04
N ASN A 119 -0.82 -6.36 2.33
CA ASN A 119 -2.27 -6.44 2.20
C ASN A 119 -2.93 -5.20 1.57
N VAL A 120 -2.25 -4.51 0.66
CA VAL A 120 -2.92 -3.48 -0.14
C VAL A 120 -4.04 -4.11 -0.98
N ASP A 121 -5.13 -3.40 -1.16
CA ASP A 121 -6.30 -3.91 -1.88
C ASP A 121 -6.02 -4.13 -3.36
N MET A 122 -5.22 -3.26 -3.96
CA MET A 122 -4.85 -3.31 -5.37
C MET A 122 -3.40 -2.85 -5.58
N VAL A 123 -2.73 -3.47 -6.55
CA VAL A 123 -1.40 -3.05 -7.02
C VAL A 123 -1.52 -2.54 -8.44
N ASP A 124 -1.00 -1.34 -8.69
CA ASP A 124 -0.93 -0.73 -10.00
C ASP A 124 0.51 -0.67 -10.50
N GLU A 125 0.77 -1.20 -11.70
CA GLU A 125 2.06 -1.03 -12.37
C GLU A 125 2.09 0.29 -13.12
N SER A 126 3.03 1.16 -12.77
CA SER A 126 3.07 2.53 -13.30
C SER A 126 4.33 2.82 -14.10
N GLU A 127 4.13 3.33 -15.30
CA GLU A 127 5.16 3.82 -16.19
C GLU A 127 5.92 5.03 -15.62
N VAL A 128 5.28 5.86 -14.82
CA VAL A 128 5.90 7.04 -14.18
C VAL A 128 7.04 6.65 -13.25
N LEU A 129 7.02 5.44 -12.74
CA LEU A 129 8.07 4.88 -11.90
C LEU A 129 9.18 4.17 -12.69
N THR A 130 9.13 4.18 -14.02
CA THR A 130 10.02 3.40 -14.87
C THR A 130 10.75 4.29 -15.90
N LEU A 131 12.08 4.22 -15.90
CA LEU A 131 12.92 4.98 -16.86
C LEU A 131 12.72 4.55 -18.32
N SER A 132 12.28 3.31 -18.55
CA SER A 132 12.18 2.73 -19.89
C SER A 132 11.19 3.45 -20.81
N LEU A 133 10.23 4.19 -20.28
CA LEU A 133 9.23 4.93 -21.06
C LEU A 133 9.60 6.39 -21.31
N ILE A 134 10.69 6.88 -20.73
CA ILE A 134 11.20 8.23 -20.98
C ILE A 134 11.89 8.33 -22.34
N HIS A 135 12.27 7.21 -22.94
CA HIS A 135 13.05 7.10 -24.17
C HIS A 135 12.25 6.62 -25.41
N ILE A 136 10.95 6.53 -25.26
CA ILE A 136 10.06 6.21 -26.39
C ILE A 136 9.40 7.53 -26.93
#